data_01946e7f0a40e7a4031926f59ca2cd2e
#
_entry.id   01946e7f0a40e7a4031926f59ca2cd2e
#
_cell.length_a   1.000
_cell.length_b   1.000
_cell.length_c   1.000
_cell.angle_alpha   90.00
_cell.angle_beta   90.00
_cell.angle_gamma   90.00
#
_symmetry.space_group_name_H-M   'P 1'
#
loop_
_entity.id
_entity.type
_entity.pdbx_description
1 polymer ?
#
loop_
_entity_poly.entity_id
_entity_poly.type
_entity_poly.pdbx_seq_one_letter_code
_entity_poly.pdbx_strand_id
1 'polypeptide(L)'
;MLNDSTLHVKKCDMQLPANTGVNFVDAMKFEQEFTKLNNGEWALTTDNMVAELKLTDLLQRAIVIRTTGMNNYAFTPIDDKLFKGKAKVTYDANAKMRDNDFWAAHRTTQLTKSEASMDSFVKRMSKTKHFKWLLFTTKALVENFIETGNEDKPSKVD
;
A
#
# COMPACT_ATOMS: atom_id res chain seq x y z
N MET A 1 9.99 -2.29 -19.57
CA MET A 1 11.28 -2.83 -20.06
C MET A 1 11.19 -4.35 -20.08
N LEU A 2 11.49 -4.96 -21.20
CA LEU A 2 11.43 -6.42 -21.39
C LEU A 2 12.84 -7.00 -21.43
N ASN A 3 12.95 -8.28 -21.14
CA ASN A 3 14.16 -9.05 -21.38
C ASN A 3 14.15 -9.48 -22.86
N ASP A 4 15.20 -9.16 -23.61
CA ASP A 4 15.26 -9.37 -25.07
C ASP A 4 15.22 -10.86 -25.47
N SER A 5 15.72 -11.74 -24.60
CA SER A 5 15.81 -13.19 -24.91
C SER A 5 14.57 -13.98 -24.52
N THR A 6 13.86 -13.55 -23.47
CA THR A 6 12.77 -14.31 -22.86
C THR A 6 11.43 -13.61 -22.89
N LEU A 7 11.40 -12.35 -23.30
CA LEU A 7 10.24 -11.46 -23.30
C LEU A 7 9.59 -11.27 -21.92
N HIS A 8 10.26 -11.65 -20.84
CA HIS A 8 9.78 -11.39 -19.49
C HIS A 8 9.89 -9.90 -19.15
N VAL A 9 8.90 -9.42 -18.41
CA VAL A 9 8.92 -8.05 -17.90
C VAL A 9 9.97 -7.92 -16.79
N LYS A 10 10.96 -7.06 -16.99
CA LYS A 10 11.96 -6.70 -15.97
C LYS A 10 11.55 -5.48 -15.17
N LYS A 11 10.96 -4.52 -15.85
CA LYS A 11 10.50 -3.28 -15.24
C LYS A 11 9.22 -2.83 -15.92
N CYS A 12 8.26 -2.40 -15.10
CA CYS A 12 7.00 -1.83 -15.56
C CYS A 12 6.79 -0.48 -14.85
N ASP A 13 6.68 0.58 -15.64
CA ASP A 13 6.31 1.91 -15.17
C ASP A 13 4.88 2.17 -15.64
N MET A 14 3.99 2.44 -14.70
CA MET A 14 2.59 2.75 -14.96
C MET A 14 2.26 4.12 -14.38
N GLN A 15 1.50 4.89 -15.11
CA GLN A 15 1.05 6.20 -14.65
C GLN A 15 -0.44 6.36 -14.89
N LEU A 16 -1.13 6.78 -13.87
CA LEU A 16 -2.49 7.25 -13.93
C LEU A 16 -2.44 8.78 -13.99
N PRO A 17 -2.77 9.40 -15.11
CA PRO A 17 -2.73 10.86 -15.22
C PRO A 17 -3.87 11.49 -14.41
N ALA A 18 -3.77 12.80 -14.19
CA ALA A 18 -4.81 13.60 -13.57
C ALA A 18 -6.14 13.47 -14.34
N ASN A 19 -7.24 13.56 -13.62
CA ASN A 19 -8.61 13.55 -14.18
C ASN A 19 -9.07 12.20 -14.78
N THR A 20 -8.54 11.10 -14.31
CA THR A 20 -8.99 9.75 -14.73
C THR A 20 -10.31 9.30 -14.10
N GLY A 21 -10.96 10.14 -13.29
CA GLY A 21 -12.22 9.82 -12.63
C GLY A 21 -12.10 8.91 -11.40
N VAL A 22 -10.87 8.64 -10.95
CA VAL A 22 -10.67 7.95 -9.68
C VAL A 22 -10.84 8.95 -8.55
N ASN A 23 -11.86 8.76 -7.71
CA ASN A 23 -12.15 9.66 -6.61
C ASN A 23 -10.94 9.90 -5.72
N PHE A 24 -10.69 11.14 -5.38
CA PHE A 24 -9.61 11.59 -4.50
C PHE A 24 -8.18 11.40 -5.03
N VAL A 25 -7.98 10.84 -6.21
CA VAL A 25 -6.65 10.64 -6.79
C VAL A 25 -6.44 11.63 -7.93
N ASP A 26 -5.50 12.56 -7.74
CA ASP A 26 -5.10 13.51 -8.78
C ASP A 26 -4.14 12.86 -9.78
N ALA A 27 -3.14 12.16 -9.28
CA ALA A 27 -2.19 11.41 -10.09
C ALA A 27 -1.65 10.21 -9.32
N MET A 28 -1.26 9.17 -10.03
CA MET A 28 -0.64 8.00 -9.43
C MET A 28 0.42 7.43 -10.36
N LYS A 29 1.56 7.06 -9.79
CA LYS A 29 2.66 6.42 -10.50
C LYS A 29 3.05 5.15 -9.76
N PHE A 30 3.27 4.08 -10.52
CA PHE A 30 3.81 2.83 -10.05
C PHE A 30 5.08 2.50 -10.81
N GLU A 31 6.07 2.00 -10.10
CA GLU A 31 7.28 1.42 -10.67
C GLU A 31 7.46 0.03 -10.08
N GLN A 32 7.44 -0.97 -10.94
CA GLN A 32 7.59 -2.37 -10.55
C GLN A 32 8.82 -2.97 -11.19
N GLU A 33 9.61 -3.69 -10.39
CA GLU A 33 10.79 -4.40 -10.85
C GLU A 33 10.67 -5.89 -10.56
N PHE A 34 11.05 -6.68 -11.55
CA PHE A 34 10.99 -8.13 -11.51
C PHE A 34 12.39 -8.70 -11.69
N THR A 35 12.69 -9.73 -10.94
CA THR A 35 13.99 -10.41 -10.99
C THR A 35 13.78 -11.91 -11.18
N LYS A 36 14.65 -12.53 -11.97
CA LYS A 36 14.68 -13.98 -12.11
C LYS A 36 15.31 -14.59 -10.86
N LEU A 37 14.56 -15.45 -10.20
CA LEU A 37 15.00 -16.16 -9.01
C LEU A 37 15.89 -17.38 -9.36
N ASN A 38 16.55 -17.95 -8.36
CA ASN A 38 17.45 -19.09 -8.54
C ASN A 38 16.74 -20.35 -9.05
N ASN A 39 15.43 -20.48 -8.80
CA ASN A 39 14.60 -21.56 -9.34
C ASN A 39 14.14 -21.35 -10.79
N GLY A 40 14.53 -20.24 -11.41
CA GLY A 40 14.16 -19.88 -12.77
C GLY A 40 12.89 -19.05 -12.91
N GLU A 41 12.08 -18.94 -11.86
CA GLU A 41 10.85 -18.16 -11.85
C GLU A 41 11.14 -16.64 -11.78
N TRP A 42 10.26 -15.85 -12.39
CA TRP A 42 10.31 -14.40 -12.29
C TRP A 42 9.37 -13.91 -11.19
N ALA A 43 9.89 -13.11 -10.30
CA ALA A 43 9.12 -12.56 -9.19
C ALA A 43 9.25 -11.04 -9.12
N LEU A 44 8.16 -10.39 -8.68
CA LEU A 44 8.15 -8.97 -8.35
C LEU A 44 9.02 -8.75 -7.11
N THR A 45 10.07 -7.95 -7.24
CA THR A 45 11.03 -7.69 -6.15
C THR A 45 10.86 -6.32 -5.53
N THR A 46 10.38 -5.36 -6.32
CA THR A 46 10.15 -3.99 -5.85
C THR A 46 8.84 -3.46 -6.43
N ASP A 47 8.03 -2.84 -5.59
CA ASP A 47 6.82 -2.13 -5.99
C ASP A 47 6.78 -0.77 -5.28
N ASN A 48 7.01 0.29 -6.05
CA ASN A 48 6.98 1.66 -5.60
C ASN A 48 5.72 2.34 -6.12
N MET A 49 5.07 3.08 -5.25
CA MET A 49 3.88 3.86 -5.59
C MET A 49 4.05 5.28 -5.07
N VAL A 50 3.73 6.23 -5.91
CA VAL A 50 3.54 7.63 -5.53
C VAL A 50 2.14 8.03 -5.95
N ALA A 51 1.31 8.47 -4.99
CA ALA A 51 -0.04 8.93 -5.25
C ALA A 51 -0.21 10.36 -4.72
N GLU A 52 -0.76 11.22 -5.56
CA GLU A 52 -1.21 12.55 -5.18
C GLU A 52 -2.71 12.49 -4.90
N LEU A 53 -3.08 12.83 -3.67
CA LEU A 53 -4.46 12.80 -3.19
C LEU A 53 -4.99 14.21 -2.99
N LYS A 54 -6.16 14.48 -3.51
CA LYS A 54 -6.92 15.70 -3.27
C LYS A 54 -8.26 15.33 -2.66
N LEU A 55 -8.33 15.34 -1.33
CA LEU A 55 -9.53 14.92 -0.61
C LEU A 55 -10.67 15.94 -0.71
N THR A 56 -10.35 17.23 -0.63
CA THR A 56 -11.29 18.34 -0.83
C THR A 56 -10.55 19.58 -1.33
N ASP A 57 -11.27 20.59 -1.83
CA ASP A 57 -10.68 21.87 -2.26
C ASP A 57 -10.06 22.66 -1.10
N LEU A 58 -10.50 22.39 0.14
CA LEU A 58 -9.99 23.01 1.36
C LEU A 58 -8.77 22.29 1.96
N LEU A 59 -8.55 21.01 1.63
CA LEU A 59 -7.43 20.24 2.10
C LEU A 59 -6.28 20.34 1.09
N GLN A 60 -5.11 20.66 1.60
CA GLN A 60 -3.89 20.63 0.81
C GLN A 60 -3.69 19.22 0.21
N ARG A 61 -3.06 19.16 -0.94
CA ARG A 61 -2.67 17.90 -1.56
C ARG A 61 -1.83 17.06 -0.62
N ALA A 62 -2.20 15.82 -0.47
CA ALA A 62 -1.39 14.83 0.24
C ALA A 62 -0.64 13.97 -0.77
N ILE A 63 0.64 13.73 -0.51
CA ILE A 63 1.45 12.81 -1.30
C ILE A 63 1.67 11.56 -0.46
N VAL A 64 1.24 10.43 -0.99
CA VAL A 64 1.48 9.12 -0.40
C VAL A 64 2.58 8.43 -1.19
N ILE A 65 3.63 8.04 -0.49
CA ILE A 65 4.74 7.28 -1.05
C ILE A 65 4.75 5.92 -0.36
N ARG A 66 4.74 4.85 -1.16
CA ARG A 66 4.87 3.49 -0.68
C ARG A 66 6.02 2.81 -1.41
N THR A 67 6.96 2.29 -0.65
CA THR A 67 8.03 1.43 -1.16
C THR A 67 7.86 0.04 -0.56
N THR A 68 7.72 -0.95 -1.43
CA THR A 68 7.57 -2.35 -1.03
C THR A 68 8.70 -3.16 -1.63
N GLY A 69 9.53 -3.75 -0.79
CA GLY A 69 10.52 -4.75 -1.19
C GLY A 69 10.01 -6.15 -0.84
N MET A 70 10.19 -7.09 -1.73
CA MET A 70 9.77 -8.47 -1.58
C MET A 70 10.96 -9.40 -1.57
N ASN A 71 11.01 -10.32 -0.61
CA ASN A 71 12.07 -11.32 -0.46
C ASN A 71 11.48 -12.62 0.12
N ASN A 72 12.33 -13.64 0.27
CA ASN A 72 11.95 -14.91 0.90
C ASN A 72 10.75 -15.59 0.23
N TYR A 73 10.78 -15.68 -1.12
CA TYR A 73 9.70 -16.28 -1.87
C TYR A 73 9.52 -17.75 -1.55
N ALA A 74 8.30 -18.14 -1.23
CA ALA A 74 7.89 -19.52 -1.04
C ALA A 74 6.95 -19.93 -2.18
N PHE A 75 7.22 -21.05 -2.83
CA PHE A 75 6.43 -21.59 -3.93
C PHE A 75 5.61 -22.81 -3.50
N THR A 76 5.58 -23.08 -2.21
CA THR A 76 4.70 -24.12 -1.66
C THR A 76 3.25 -23.66 -1.76
N PRO A 77 2.34 -24.49 -2.28
CA PRO A 77 0.92 -24.15 -2.33
C PRO A 77 0.41 -23.80 -0.94
N ILE A 78 -0.31 -22.69 -0.85
CA ILE A 78 -0.97 -22.28 0.39
C ILE A 78 -2.24 -23.10 0.55
N ASP A 79 -2.53 -23.60 1.77
CA ASP A 79 -3.75 -24.38 2.04
C ASP A 79 -4.99 -23.51 1.76
N ASP A 80 -5.87 -24.01 0.89
CA ASP A 80 -7.13 -23.35 0.51
C ASP A 80 -8.03 -23.03 1.71
N LYS A 81 -7.81 -23.72 2.85
CA LYS A 81 -8.51 -23.41 4.09
C LYS A 81 -8.27 -22.00 4.61
N LEU A 82 -7.10 -21.41 4.29
CA LEU A 82 -6.79 -20.02 4.67
C LEU A 82 -7.65 -19.01 3.90
N PHE A 83 -8.18 -19.40 2.75
CA PHE A 83 -9.02 -18.55 1.90
C PHE A 83 -10.51 -18.89 2.00
N LYS A 84 -10.89 -19.75 2.96
CA LYS A 84 -12.29 -20.06 3.21
C LYS A 84 -13.00 -18.85 3.81
N GLY A 85 -13.98 -18.34 3.10
CA GLY A 85 -14.82 -17.23 3.51
C GLY A 85 -15.10 -16.27 2.37
N LYS A 86 -15.95 -15.30 2.62
CA LYS A 86 -16.34 -14.27 1.63
C LYS A 86 -15.29 -13.15 1.49
N ALA A 87 -14.32 -13.07 2.37
CA ALA A 87 -13.32 -12.03 2.35
C ALA A 87 -12.29 -12.27 1.23
N LYS A 88 -12.15 -11.32 0.30
CA LYS A 88 -11.15 -11.35 -0.78
C LYS A 88 -9.72 -11.19 -0.27
N VAL A 89 -9.56 -10.62 0.92
CA VAL A 89 -8.26 -10.38 1.58
C VAL A 89 -8.37 -10.84 3.02
N THR A 90 -7.46 -11.70 3.44
CA THR A 90 -7.35 -12.14 4.83
C THR A 90 -6.05 -11.67 5.43
N TYR A 91 -6.09 -11.29 6.70
CA TYR A 91 -4.93 -10.87 7.48
C TYR A 91 -4.68 -11.83 8.62
N ASP A 92 -3.42 -12.11 8.90
CA ASP A 92 -3.05 -12.75 10.17
C ASP A 92 -3.48 -11.84 11.34
N ALA A 93 -4.18 -12.41 12.32
CA ALA A 93 -4.66 -11.68 13.49
C ALA A 93 -3.51 -10.96 14.24
N ASN A 94 -2.31 -11.52 14.20
CA ASN A 94 -1.12 -10.97 14.83
C ASN A 94 -0.35 -9.97 13.96
N ALA A 95 -0.71 -9.77 12.70
CA ALA A 95 0.01 -8.90 11.77
C ALA A 95 0.16 -7.46 12.29
N LYS A 96 -0.85 -6.98 13.02
CA LYS A 96 -0.87 -5.63 13.60
C LYS A 96 -0.20 -5.53 14.99
N MET A 97 0.19 -6.65 15.59
CA MET A 97 0.75 -6.70 16.95
C MET A 97 2.28 -6.72 16.96
N ARG A 98 2.91 -6.63 15.81
CA ARG A 98 4.36 -6.57 15.69
C ARG A 98 4.89 -5.24 16.20
N ASP A 99 5.93 -5.28 17.01
CA ASP A 99 6.60 -4.09 17.53
C ASP A 99 7.52 -3.40 16.50
N ASN A 100 8.05 -2.26 16.88
CA ASN A 100 8.94 -1.48 16.02
C ASN A 100 10.26 -2.20 15.73
N ASP A 101 10.76 -3.00 16.66
CA ASP A 101 12.02 -3.72 16.52
C ASP A 101 11.88 -4.85 15.50
N PHE A 102 10.73 -5.55 15.52
CA PHE A 102 10.38 -6.51 14.47
C PHE A 102 10.39 -5.83 13.09
N TRP A 103 9.72 -4.70 12.95
CA TRP A 103 9.65 -3.99 11.66
C TRP A 103 11.01 -3.44 11.23
N ALA A 104 11.85 -2.97 12.17
CA ALA A 104 13.20 -2.53 11.87
C ALA A 104 14.08 -3.68 11.34
N ALA A 105 13.98 -4.86 11.95
CA ALA A 105 14.74 -6.05 11.56
C ALA A 105 14.29 -6.64 10.21
N HIS A 106 13.00 -6.52 9.87
CA HIS A 106 12.43 -7.10 8.65
C HIS A 106 12.30 -6.09 7.49
N ARG A 107 12.76 -4.89 7.68
CA ARG A 107 12.74 -3.86 6.64
C ARG A 107 13.70 -4.22 5.51
N THR A 108 13.18 -4.35 4.31
CA THR A 108 13.97 -4.72 3.11
C THR A 108 14.78 -3.55 2.57
N THR A 109 14.33 -2.32 2.84
CA THR A 109 14.98 -1.09 2.38
C THR A 109 15.21 -0.17 3.57
N GLN A 110 16.40 0.39 3.68
CA GLN A 110 16.68 1.37 4.73
C GLN A 110 15.89 2.65 4.49
N LEU A 111 15.38 3.24 5.58
CA LEU A 111 14.74 4.54 5.50
C LEU A 111 15.73 5.61 5.05
N THR A 112 15.30 6.43 4.13
CA THR A 112 15.99 7.68 3.84
C THR A 112 15.92 8.63 5.05
N LYS A 113 16.79 9.64 5.09
CA LYS A 113 16.74 10.65 6.16
C LYS A 113 15.39 11.37 6.20
N SER A 114 14.78 11.59 5.05
CA SER A 114 13.46 12.20 4.92
C SER A 114 12.36 11.33 5.54
N GLU A 115 12.35 10.03 5.25
CA GLU A 115 11.38 9.08 5.79
C GLU A 115 11.54 8.89 7.30
N ALA A 116 12.78 8.82 7.80
CA ALA A 116 13.04 8.74 9.23
C ALA A 116 12.60 10.01 9.99
N SER A 117 12.79 11.18 9.40
CA SER A 117 12.30 12.44 9.97
C SER A 117 10.78 12.54 9.92
N MET A 118 10.14 12.00 8.88
CA MET A 118 8.67 11.94 8.78
C MET A 118 8.07 11.04 9.85
N ASP A 119 8.65 9.87 10.12
CA ASP A 119 8.22 8.99 11.21
C ASP A 119 8.26 9.70 12.58
N SER A 120 9.36 10.42 12.86
CA SER A 120 9.51 11.22 14.06
C SER A 120 8.50 12.37 14.12
N PHE A 121 8.24 13.03 13.00
CA PHE A 121 7.23 14.08 12.88
C PHE A 121 5.83 13.53 13.16
N VAL A 122 5.43 12.43 12.54
CA VAL A 122 4.13 11.79 12.74
C VAL A 122 3.94 11.36 14.20
N LYS A 123 4.95 10.74 14.80
CA LYS A 123 4.93 10.35 16.23
C LYS A 123 4.72 11.55 17.15
N ARG A 124 5.32 12.68 16.84
CA ARG A 124 5.13 13.93 17.60
C ARG A 124 3.74 14.53 17.38
N MET A 125 3.31 14.59 16.11
CA MET A 125 1.99 15.12 15.74
C MET A 125 0.85 14.29 16.29
N SER A 126 0.97 12.96 16.33
CA SER A 126 -0.07 12.03 16.82
C SER A 126 -0.46 12.27 18.29
N LYS A 127 0.40 12.95 19.04
CA LYS A 127 0.12 13.35 20.43
C LYS A 127 -0.76 14.60 20.52
N THR A 128 -0.88 15.38 19.45
CA THR A 128 -1.67 16.63 19.45
C THR A 128 -3.16 16.36 19.26
N LYS A 129 -4.02 17.17 19.92
CA LYS A 129 -5.48 17.02 19.83
C LYS A 129 -5.99 17.23 18.39
N HIS A 130 -5.43 18.21 17.67
CA HIS A 130 -5.80 18.50 16.28
C HIS A 130 -5.52 17.35 15.33
N PHE A 131 -4.38 16.69 15.49
CA PHE A 131 -4.01 15.55 14.66
C PHE A 131 -4.90 14.33 14.97
N LYS A 132 -5.23 14.09 16.23
CA LYS A 132 -6.18 13.03 16.62
C LYS A 132 -7.55 13.27 16.01
N TRP A 133 -8.02 14.52 16.00
CA TRP A 133 -9.28 14.88 15.35
C TRP A 133 -9.21 14.70 13.83
N LEU A 134 -8.10 15.11 13.19
CA LEU A 134 -7.89 14.90 11.76
C LEU A 134 -7.87 13.41 11.41
N LEU A 135 -7.17 12.57 12.17
CA LEU A 135 -7.17 11.13 11.97
C LEU A 135 -8.57 10.53 12.14
N PHE A 136 -9.32 11.00 13.15
CA PHE A 136 -10.70 10.54 13.36
C PHE A 136 -11.60 10.90 12.18
N THR A 137 -11.53 12.12 11.68
CA THR A 137 -12.34 12.55 10.52
C THR A 137 -11.92 11.82 9.25
N THR A 138 -10.61 11.66 9.01
CA THR A 138 -10.10 10.92 7.85
C THR A 138 -10.52 9.45 7.93
N LYS A 139 -10.41 8.83 9.09
CA LYS A 139 -10.84 7.44 9.30
C LYS A 139 -12.34 7.28 9.07
N ALA A 140 -13.15 8.18 9.61
CA ALA A 140 -14.60 8.18 9.40
C ALA A 140 -14.98 8.34 7.93
N LEU A 141 -14.30 9.23 7.21
CA LEU A 141 -14.50 9.41 5.77
C LEU A 141 -14.08 8.17 4.98
N VAL A 142 -12.89 7.64 5.25
CA VAL A 142 -12.34 6.48 4.53
C VAL A 142 -13.15 5.22 4.83
N GLU A 143 -13.50 4.95 6.07
CA GLU A 143 -14.31 3.79 6.44
C GLU A 143 -15.72 3.88 5.86
N ASN A 144 -16.33 5.06 5.84
CA ASN A 144 -17.67 5.23 5.23
C ASN A 144 -17.65 5.19 3.69
N PHE A 145 -16.50 5.50 3.05
CA PHE A 145 -16.40 5.46 1.58
C PHE A 145 -15.78 4.18 1.04
N ILE A 146 -15.00 3.45 1.85
CA ILE A 146 -14.31 2.20 1.43
C ILE A 146 -15.07 0.95 1.87
N GLU A 147 -15.92 1.01 2.88
CA GLU A 147 -16.89 -0.04 3.14
C GLU A 147 -18.00 -0.05 2.08
N THR A 148 -17.61 -0.20 0.84
CA THR A 148 -18.51 -0.58 -0.23
C THR A 148 -18.87 -2.06 -0.03
N GLY A 149 -19.94 -2.26 0.73
CA GLY A 149 -20.70 -3.48 0.68
C GLY A 149 -19.94 -4.77 1.02
N ASN A 150 -19.97 -5.15 2.27
CA ASN A 150 -20.01 -6.56 2.59
C ASN A 150 -21.32 -7.10 2.01
N GLU A 151 -21.33 -8.26 1.33
CA GLU A 151 -22.55 -8.85 0.71
C GLU A 151 -23.72 -9.02 1.71
N ASP A 152 -23.42 -8.99 3.02
CA ASP A 152 -24.44 -9.06 4.09
C ASP A 152 -24.97 -7.67 4.53
N LYS A 153 -24.33 -6.57 4.08
CA LYS A 153 -24.82 -5.19 4.31
C LYS A 153 -24.50 -4.36 3.06
N PRO A 154 -25.46 -4.26 2.13
CA PRO A 154 -25.29 -3.38 0.98
C PRO A 154 -25.06 -1.94 1.46
N SER A 155 -24.17 -1.21 0.76
CA SER A 155 -23.91 0.20 1.06
C SER A 155 -25.22 0.98 1.02
N LYS A 156 -25.43 1.82 2.03
CA LYS A 156 -26.57 2.77 2.06
C LYS A 156 -26.27 4.04 1.25
N VAL A 157 -25.68 3.89 0.09
CA VAL A 157 -25.50 5.01 -0.85
C VAL A 157 -26.41 4.75 -2.01
N ASP A 158 -27.59 5.35 -1.94
CA ASP A 158 -28.47 5.58 -3.09
C ASP A 158 -27.87 6.72 -3.94
#